data_80d13b8a041d825ab88f12d051684a64
#
_entry.id   80d13b8a041d825ab88f12d051684a64
#
_cell.length_a   1.000
_cell.length_b   1.000
_cell.length_c   1.000
_cell.angle_alpha   90.00
_cell.angle_beta   90.00
_cell.angle_gamma   90.00
#
_symmetry.space_group_name_H-M   'P 1'
#
loop_
_entity.id
_entity.type
_entity.pdbx_description
1 polymer ?
#
loop_
_entity_poly.entity_id
_entity_poly.type
_entity_poly.pdbx_seq_one_letter_code
_entity_poly.pdbx_strand_id
1 'polypeptide(L)'
;CQYRDITARSNVKLQLERTNYELKEIQKAAQIGQWKYSSREKTFYYRGYNGIVCTEEERSINFQDYYETILSEDLPAVNTCMEANRRELLKEYIEYRMLLEGQVYYMRQQCYLRNEEEDGNIVLEGYIQNITDIQRKRNDINTLTHAINNAKESVYAARRDGTLIFANRQFRLNHRIAEQADLSQIRVFDVVGDMTCIEDWEERYRSIREGQTLNFLAYQPLKHEKNTLAFEG
;
A
#
# COMPACT_ATOMS: atom_id res chain seq x y z
N CYS A 1 -54.06 -12.63 -0.62
CA CYS A 1 -52.74 -13.09 -0.10
C CYS A 1 -51.64 -13.22 -1.17
N GLN A 2 -52.01 -13.53 -2.44
CA GLN A 2 -51.01 -13.71 -3.51
C GLN A 2 -50.30 -12.41 -3.95
N TYR A 3 -50.94 -11.24 -3.86
CA TYR A 3 -50.34 -9.96 -4.27
C TYR A 3 -49.20 -9.46 -3.37
N ARG A 4 -49.23 -9.78 -2.06
CA ARG A 4 -48.19 -9.39 -1.14
C ARG A 4 -46.88 -10.16 -1.37
N ASP A 5 -46.95 -11.39 -1.78
CA ASP A 5 -45.80 -12.26 -1.97
C ASP A 5 -45.01 -11.90 -3.24
N ILE A 6 -45.67 -11.44 -4.29
CA ILE A 6 -45.02 -11.01 -5.54
C ILE A 6 -44.25 -9.71 -5.35
N THR A 7 -44.79 -8.74 -4.58
CA THR A 7 -44.13 -7.47 -4.35
C THR A 7 -42.88 -7.64 -3.44
N ALA A 8 -43.00 -8.47 -2.40
CA ALA A 8 -41.87 -8.81 -1.52
C ALA A 8 -40.75 -9.53 -2.29
N ARG A 9 -41.07 -10.52 -3.12
CA ARG A 9 -40.12 -11.21 -3.99
C ARG A 9 -39.46 -10.28 -5.01
N SER A 10 -40.19 -9.36 -5.61
CA SER A 10 -39.69 -8.38 -6.56
C SER A 10 -38.74 -7.41 -5.90
N ASN A 11 -39.07 -6.92 -4.70
CA ASN A 11 -38.21 -6.01 -3.94
C ASN A 11 -36.90 -6.70 -3.49
N VAL A 12 -36.98 -7.95 -3.02
CA VAL A 12 -35.77 -8.72 -2.64
C VAL A 12 -34.87 -8.97 -3.86
N LYS A 13 -35.46 -9.30 -5.02
CA LYS A 13 -34.70 -9.48 -6.25
C LYS A 13 -34.00 -8.20 -6.70
N LEU A 14 -34.70 -7.09 -6.70
CA LEU A 14 -34.15 -5.79 -7.08
C LEU A 14 -33.02 -5.35 -6.12
N GLN A 15 -33.21 -5.59 -4.83
CA GLN A 15 -32.19 -5.29 -3.81
C GLN A 15 -30.94 -6.17 -3.99
N LEU A 16 -31.13 -7.45 -4.30
CA LEU A 16 -30.03 -8.38 -4.59
C LEU A 16 -29.25 -7.96 -5.86
N GLU A 17 -29.96 -7.60 -6.94
CA GLU A 17 -29.34 -7.11 -8.17
C GLU A 17 -28.53 -5.82 -7.92
N ARG A 18 -29.08 -4.88 -7.16
CA ARG A 18 -28.37 -3.65 -6.77
C ARG A 18 -27.12 -3.94 -5.95
N THR A 19 -27.24 -4.78 -4.91
CA THR A 19 -26.09 -5.15 -4.06
C THR A 19 -25.02 -5.86 -4.88
N ASN A 20 -25.40 -6.76 -5.78
CA ASN A 20 -24.45 -7.43 -6.66
C ASN A 20 -23.73 -6.45 -7.61
N TYR A 21 -24.45 -5.45 -8.13
CA TYR A 21 -23.84 -4.42 -8.95
C TYR A 21 -22.85 -3.58 -8.15
N GLU A 22 -23.24 -3.11 -6.95
CA GLU A 22 -22.35 -2.36 -6.05
C GLU A 22 -21.09 -3.16 -5.68
N LEU A 23 -21.22 -4.44 -5.36
CA LEU A 23 -20.08 -5.33 -5.10
C LEU A 23 -19.15 -5.48 -6.29
N LYS A 24 -19.68 -5.61 -7.50
CA LYS A 24 -18.86 -5.70 -8.73
C LYS A 24 -18.07 -4.42 -8.97
N GLU A 25 -18.69 -3.25 -8.79
CA GLU A 25 -18.00 -1.97 -8.94
C GLU A 25 -16.88 -1.78 -7.91
N ILE A 26 -17.11 -2.21 -6.66
CA ILE A 26 -16.09 -2.20 -5.60
C ILE A 26 -14.93 -3.14 -5.97
N GLN A 27 -15.22 -4.37 -6.42
CA GLN A 27 -14.20 -5.33 -6.83
C GLN A 27 -13.35 -4.79 -8.00
N LYS A 28 -14.00 -4.14 -8.97
CA LYS A 28 -13.33 -3.52 -10.11
C LYS A 28 -12.42 -2.36 -9.67
N ALA A 29 -12.94 -1.45 -8.85
CA ALA A 29 -12.18 -0.32 -8.34
C ALA A 29 -10.98 -0.75 -7.47
N ALA A 30 -11.16 -1.82 -6.68
CA ALA A 30 -10.11 -2.39 -5.83
C ALA A 30 -9.19 -3.38 -6.55
N GLN A 31 -9.44 -3.67 -7.84
CA GLN A 31 -8.70 -4.65 -8.65
C GLN A 31 -8.66 -6.04 -7.99
N ILE A 32 -9.82 -6.52 -7.49
CA ILE A 32 -9.95 -7.79 -6.79
C ILE A 32 -10.64 -8.81 -7.70
N GLY A 33 -10.00 -9.97 -7.86
CA GLY A 33 -10.58 -11.17 -8.45
C GLY A 33 -10.85 -12.25 -7.40
N GLN A 34 -11.73 -13.17 -7.71
CA GLN A 34 -11.98 -14.37 -6.95
C GLN A 34 -11.32 -15.56 -7.63
N TRP A 35 -10.86 -16.51 -6.84
CA TRP A 35 -10.31 -17.77 -7.33
C TRP A 35 -10.84 -18.94 -6.51
N LYS A 36 -10.91 -20.09 -7.17
CA LYS A 36 -11.23 -21.39 -6.59
C LYS A 36 -10.21 -22.40 -7.11
N TYR A 37 -9.72 -23.26 -6.25
CA TYR A 37 -8.81 -24.36 -6.59
C TYR A 37 -9.43 -25.69 -6.22
N SER A 38 -9.40 -26.66 -7.14
CA SER A 38 -9.81 -28.04 -6.92
C SER A 38 -8.56 -28.94 -6.91
N SER A 39 -8.34 -29.65 -5.79
CA SER A 39 -7.19 -30.54 -5.67
C SER A 39 -7.26 -31.76 -6.57
N ARG A 40 -8.48 -32.25 -6.89
CA ARG A 40 -8.73 -33.35 -7.81
C ARG A 40 -8.41 -32.96 -9.25
N GLU A 41 -8.94 -31.84 -9.70
CA GLU A 41 -8.80 -31.37 -11.06
C GLU A 41 -7.46 -30.70 -11.30
N LYS A 42 -6.73 -30.35 -10.22
CA LYS A 42 -5.50 -29.54 -10.25
C LYS A 42 -5.67 -28.29 -11.09
N THR A 43 -6.78 -27.60 -10.88
CA THR A 43 -7.21 -26.48 -11.70
C THR A 43 -7.60 -25.31 -10.81
N PHE A 44 -7.16 -24.13 -11.20
CA PHE A 44 -7.65 -22.86 -10.69
C PHE A 44 -8.78 -22.36 -11.58
N TYR A 45 -9.88 -21.99 -10.96
CA TYR A 45 -10.97 -21.24 -11.56
C TYR A 45 -10.90 -19.81 -11.05
N TYR A 46 -11.06 -18.84 -11.92
CA TYR A 46 -10.95 -17.44 -11.53
C TYR A 46 -11.95 -16.56 -12.28
N ARG A 47 -12.41 -15.51 -11.62
CA ARG A 47 -13.30 -14.48 -12.15
C ARG A 47 -13.08 -13.14 -11.47
N GLY A 48 -13.58 -12.07 -12.07
CA GLY A 48 -13.56 -10.73 -11.49
C GLY A 48 -12.50 -9.81 -12.10
N TYR A 49 -12.10 -8.80 -11.36
CA TYR A 49 -11.38 -7.64 -11.88
C TYR A 49 -10.04 -7.47 -11.16
N ASN A 50 -9.11 -8.38 -11.35
CA ASN A 50 -7.80 -8.27 -10.70
C ASN A 50 -6.81 -7.32 -11.42
N GLY A 51 -7.28 -6.53 -12.37
CA GLY A 51 -6.44 -5.59 -13.14
C GLY A 51 -5.61 -6.23 -14.24
N ILE A 52 -5.52 -7.56 -14.28
CA ILE A 52 -4.86 -8.33 -15.33
C ILE A 52 -5.91 -9.04 -16.19
N VAL A 53 -6.90 -9.63 -15.53
CA VAL A 53 -8.02 -10.29 -16.17
C VAL A 53 -9.30 -9.63 -15.69
N CYS A 54 -10.04 -9.02 -16.63
CA CYS A 54 -11.38 -8.50 -16.41
C CYS A 54 -12.37 -9.46 -17.07
N THR A 55 -12.94 -10.39 -16.29
CA THR A 55 -13.93 -11.31 -16.80
C THR A 55 -15.05 -11.52 -15.79
N GLU A 56 -16.29 -11.43 -16.28
CA GLU A 56 -17.48 -11.79 -15.49
C GLU A 56 -17.72 -13.30 -15.52
N GLU A 57 -17.26 -13.96 -16.56
CA GLU A 57 -17.32 -15.40 -16.72
C GLU A 57 -16.17 -16.07 -15.98
N GLU A 58 -16.46 -17.23 -15.40
CA GLU A 58 -15.43 -18.05 -14.79
C GLU A 58 -14.51 -18.61 -15.87
N ARG A 59 -13.21 -18.43 -15.69
CA ARG A 59 -12.17 -19.04 -16.52
C ARG A 59 -11.37 -20.01 -15.68
N SER A 60 -10.68 -20.92 -16.34
CA SER A 60 -9.83 -21.91 -15.68
C SER A 60 -8.42 -21.91 -16.25
N ILE A 61 -7.47 -22.27 -15.41
CA ILE A 61 -6.08 -22.49 -15.76
C ILE A 61 -5.59 -23.71 -14.97
N ASN A 62 -4.81 -24.57 -15.62
CA ASN A 62 -4.18 -25.68 -14.95
C ASN A 62 -3.20 -25.16 -13.86
N PHE A 63 -3.06 -25.90 -12.78
CA PHE A 63 -2.20 -25.54 -11.66
C PHE A 63 -0.74 -25.34 -12.09
N GLN A 64 -0.21 -26.19 -12.98
CA GLN A 64 1.14 -26.08 -13.47
C GLN A 64 1.33 -24.82 -14.31
N ASP A 65 0.43 -24.55 -15.23
CA ASP A 65 0.47 -23.35 -16.09
C ASP A 65 0.38 -22.07 -15.27
N TYR A 66 -0.44 -22.08 -14.20
CA TYR A 66 -0.51 -20.96 -13.25
C TYR A 66 0.85 -20.74 -12.54
N TYR A 67 1.47 -21.81 -12.07
CA TYR A 67 2.77 -21.75 -11.39
C TYR A 67 3.90 -21.25 -12.29
N GLU A 68 3.86 -21.55 -13.57
CA GLU A 68 4.83 -21.06 -14.56
C GLU A 68 4.76 -19.54 -14.74
N THR A 69 3.65 -18.91 -14.39
CA THR A 69 3.54 -17.45 -14.39
C THR A 69 4.19 -16.79 -13.16
N ILE A 70 4.46 -17.54 -12.09
CA ILE A 70 5.04 -17.02 -10.86
C ILE A 70 6.58 -16.98 -11.00
N LEU A 71 7.19 -15.89 -10.53
CA LEU A 71 8.65 -15.82 -10.52
C LEU A 71 9.22 -16.94 -9.64
N SER A 72 10.28 -17.59 -10.14
CA SER A 72 10.91 -18.76 -9.50
C SER A 72 11.32 -18.52 -8.05
N GLU A 73 11.72 -17.29 -7.72
CA GLU A 73 12.12 -16.88 -6.38
C GLU A 73 10.95 -16.90 -5.38
N ASP A 74 9.72 -16.67 -5.85
CA ASP A 74 8.53 -16.58 -5.01
C ASP A 74 7.78 -17.94 -4.88
N LEU A 75 8.07 -18.89 -5.78
CA LEU A 75 7.45 -20.21 -5.80
C LEU A 75 7.53 -20.97 -4.47
N PRO A 76 8.67 -21.01 -3.73
CA PRO A 76 8.73 -21.74 -2.47
C PRO A 76 7.72 -21.21 -1.42
N ALA A 77 7.57 -19.88 -1.35
CA ALA A 77 6.63 -19.25 -0.42
C ALA A 77 5.18 -19.54 -0.81
N VAL A 78 4.85 -19.45 -2.10
CA VAL A 78 3.50 -19.75 -2.63
C VAL A 78 3.16 -21.22 -2.37
N ASN A 79 4.06 -22.15 -2.65
CA ASN A 79 3.87 -23.57 -2.37
C ASN A 79 3.61 -23.84 -0.90
N THR A 80 4.41 -23.26 -0.01
CA THR A 80 4.25 -23.42 1.45
C THR A 80 2.89 -22.92 1.89
N CYS A 81 2.46 -21.76 1.41
CA CYS A 81 1.15 -21.18 1.73
C CYS A 81 0.00 -22.07 1.21
N MET A 82 0.09 -22.56 -0.03
CA MET A 82 -0.95 -23.42 -0.62
C MET A 82 -1.05 -24.76 0.12
N GLU A 83 0.07 -25.41 0.44
CA GLU A 83 0.08 -26.67 1.19
C GLU A 83 -0.44 -26.49 2.62
N ALA A 84 -0.12 -25.37 3.26
CA ALA A 84 -0.66 -25.05 4.58
C ALA A 84 -2.18 -24.87 4.54
N ASN A 85 -2.72 -24.13 3.56
CA ASN A 85 -4.16 -23.94 3.38
C ASN A 85 -4.90 -25.26 3.00
N ARG A 86 -4.22 -26.21 2.34
CA ARG A 86 -4.79 -27.56 2.09
C ARG A 86 -4.94 -28.36 3.38
N ARG A 87 -4.08 -28.17 4.37
CA ARG A 87 -4.15 -28.84 5.67
C ARG A 87 -5.11 -28.13 6.62
N GLU A 88 -4.93 -26.82 6.76
CA GLU A 88 -5.71 -25.99 7.65
C GLU A 88 -5.83 -24.58 7.02
N LEU A 89 -7.04 -24.00 7.09
CA LEU A 89 -7.29 -22.66 6.55
C LEU A 89 -6.48 -21.61 7.30
N LEU A 90 -5.48 -21.04 6.61
CA LEU A 90 -4.74 -19.88 7.09
C LEU A 90 -5.43 -18.60 6.57
N LYS A 91 -5.81 -17.72 7.49
CA LYS A 91 -6.40 -16.41 7.14
C LYS A 91 -5.35 -15.35 6.79
N GLU A 92 -4.12 -15.79 6.52
CA GLU A 92 -3.03 -14.91 6.13
C GLU A 92 -3.01 -14.71 4.62
N TYR A 93 -2.53 -13.56 4.18
CA TYR A 93 -2.31 -13.30 2.77
C TYR A 93 -0.84 -13.55 2.40
N ILE A 94 -0.62 -13.90 1.14
CA ILE A 94 0.71 -13.98 0.54
C ILE A 94 0.84 -12.95 -0.58
N GLU A 95 2.00 -12.33 -0.68
CA GLU A 95 2.38 -11.46 -1.80
C GLU A 95 3.47 -12.16 -2.63
N TYR A 96 3.32 -12.12 -3.94
CA TYR A 96 4.24 -12.74 -4.89
C TYR A 96 4.18 -12.01 -6.23
N ARG A 97 5.18 -12.28 -7.09
CA ARG A 97 5.29 -11.67 -8.40
C ARG A 97 4.91 -12.67 -9.49
N MET A 98 4.15 -12.19 -10.47
CA MET A 98 3.80 -12.93 -11.67
C MET A 98 4.43 -12.25 -12.89
N LEU A 99 4.92 -13.05 -13.83
CA LEU A 99 5.39 -12.60 -15.13
C LEU A 99 4.34 -12.96 -16.18
N LEU A 100 3.68 -11.96 -16.75
CA LEU A 100 2.67 -12.13 -17.78
C LEU A 100 3.02 -11.21 -18.96
N GLU A 101 3.08 -11.75 -20.16
CA GLU A 101 3.39 -11.00 -21.39
C GLU A 101 4.65 -10.13 -21.28
N GLY A 102 5.66 -10.62 -20.54
CA GLY A 102 6.91 -9.91 -20.31
C GLY A 102 6.86 -8.80 -19.26
N GLN A 103 5.72 -8.62 -18.59
CA GLN A 103 5.54 -7.63 -17.54
C GLN A 103 5.39 -8.29 -16.17
N VAL A 104 6.06 -7.70 -15.15
CA VAL A 104 5.96 -8.17 -13.75
C VAL A 104 4.80 -7.46 -13.05
N TYR A 105 3.94 -8.28 -12.47
CA TYR A 105 2.81 -7.86 -11.63
C TYR A 105 3.02 -8.34 -10.20
N TYR A 106 2.70 -7.49 -9.24
CA TYR A 106 2.69 -7.83 -7.82
C TYR A 106 1.27 -8.23 -7.42
N MET A 107 1.12 -9.43 -6.92
CA MET A 107 -0.16 -10.00 -6.54
C MET A 107 -0.21 -10.22 -5.04
N ARG A 108 -1.39 -10.00 -4.46
CA ARG A 108 -1.72 -10.39 -3.08
C ARG A 108 -2.86 -11.39 -3.14
N GLN A 109 -2.67 -12.53 -2.52
CA GLN A 109 -3.65 -13.62 -2.50
C GLN A 109 -3.96 -14.03 -1.07
N GLN A 110 -5.24 -14.34 -0.80
CA GLN A 110 -5.69 -14.88 0.47
C GLN A 110 -6.73 -15.96 0.21
N CYS A 111 -6.64 -17.06 0.99
CA CYS A 111 -7.66 -18.09 1.05
C CYS A 111 -8.64 -17.76 2.19
N TYR A 112 -9.94 -17.80 1.92
CA TYR A 112 -10.96 -17.55 2.93
C TYR A 112 -11.86 -18.74 3.21
N LEU A 113 -11.85 -19.77 2.34
CA LEU A 113 -12.65 -20.99 2.49
C LEU A 113 -11.82 -22.21 2.12
N ARG A 114 -11.85 -23.20 2.97
CA ARG A 114 -11.41 -24.57 2.72
C ARG A 114 -12.59 -25.51 2.93
N ASN A 115 -12.89 -26.28 1.94
CA ASN A 115 -13.90 -27.33 2.01
C ASN A 115 -13.28 -28.67 1.60
N GLU A 116 -13.66 -29.75 2.27
CA GLU A 116 -13.26 -31.11 1.94
C GLU A 116 -14.53 -31.88 1.60
N GLU A 117 -14.63 -32.33 0.36
CA GLU A 117 -15.76 -33.06 -0.17
C GLU A 117 -15.69 -34.52 0.30
N GLU A 118 -16.83 -35.23 0.29
CA GLU A 118 -16.93 -36.62 0.76
C GLU A 118 -15.97 -37.58 0.05
N ASP A 119 -15.54 -37.24 -1.14
CA ASP A 119 -14.61 -38.02 -1.95
C ASP A 119 -13.12 -37.63 -1.76
N GLY A 120 -12.84 -36.81 -0.76
CA GLY A 120 -11.48 -36.34 -0.41
C GLY A 120 -10.95 -35.21 -1.29
N ASN A 121 -11.76 -34.63 -2.18
CA ASN A 121 -11.39 -33.44 -2.92
C ASN A 121 -11.31 -32.23 -1.99
N ILE A 122 -10.19 -31.53 -1.99
CA ILE A 122 -10.02 -30.28 -1.25
C ILE A 122 -10.26 -29.12 -2.19
N VAL A 123 -11.25 -28.31 -1.83
CA VAL A 123 -11.60 -27.08 -2.54
C VAL A 123 -11.16 -25.91 -1.68
N LEU A 124 -10.33 -25.04 -2.27
CA LEU A 124 -9.92 -23.77 -1.67
C LEU A 124 -10.56 -22.64 -2.46
N GLU A 125 -11.05 -21.63 -1.75
CA GLU A 125 -11.55 -20.41 -2.37
C GLU A 125 -10.91 -19.17 -1.72
N GLY A 126 -10.67 -18.16 -2.54
CA GLY A 126 -10.00 -16.97 -2.07
C GLY A 126 -10.22 -15.78 -2.99
N TYR A 127 -9.50 -14.73 -2.68
CA TYR A 127 -9.38 -13.58 -3.57
C TYR A 127 -7.92 -13.30 -3.89
N ILE A 128 -7.74 -12.66 -5.04
CA ILE A 128 -6.45 -12.19 -5.55
C ILE A 128 -6.59 -10.73 -5.95
N GLN A 129 -5.62 -9.93 -5.56
CA GLN A 129 -5.58 -8.50 -5.83
C GLN A 129 -4.28 -8.15 -6.56
N ASN A 130 -4.38 -7.32 -7.59
CA ASN A 130 -3.22 -6.69 -8.19
C ASN A 130 -2.81 -5.48 -7.34
N ILE A 131 -1.63 -5.54 -6.75
CA ILE A 131 -1.06 -4.48 -5.90
C ILE A 131 0.13 -3.79 -6.56
N THR A 132 0.29 -3.93 -7.88
CA THR A 132 1.45 -3.39 -8.62
C THR A 132 1.60 -1.88 -8.43
N ASP A 133 0.51 -1.13 -8.54
CA ASP A 133 0.56 0.32 -8.36
C ASP A 133 0.84 0.72 -6.91
N ILE A 134 0.36 -0.07 -5.95
CA ILE A 134 0.68 0.14 -4.53
C ILE A 134 2.16 -0.08 -4.28
N GLN A 135 2.72 -1.16 -4.82
CA GLN A 135 4.16 -1.48 -4.67
C GLN A 135 5.05 -0.46 -5.41
N ARG A 136 4.66 0.00 -6.59
CA ARG A 136 5.38 1.06 -7.31
C ARG A 136 5.44 2.34 -6.47
N LYS A 137 4.30 2.83 -6.00
CA LYS A 137 4.23 4.02 -5.14
C LYS A 137 5.08 3.87 -3.87
N ARG A 138 5.05 2.69 -3.25
CA ARG A 138 5.86 2.39 -2.06
C ARG A 138 7.36 2.44 -2.36
N ASN A 139 7.77 1.86 -3.48
CA ASN A 139 9.15 1.87 -3.93
C ASN A 139 9.62 3.30 -4.28
N ASP A 140 8.78 4.09 -4.93
CA ASP A 140 9.08 5.49 -5.25
C ASP A 140 9.29 6.31 -3.96
N ILE A 141 8.38 6.17 -2.99
CA ILE A 141 8.51 6.83 -1.67
C ILE A 141 9.80 6.38 -0.98
N ASN A 142 10.11 5.10 -0.96
CA ASN A 142 11.35 4.59 -0.36
C ASN A 142 12.58 5.16 -1.07
N THR A 143 12.60 5.18 -2.40
CA THR A 143 13.70 5.73 -3.21
C THR A 143 13.92 7.21 -2.90
N LEU A 144 12.84 8.00 -2.88
CA LEU A 144 12.90 9.42 -2.53
C LEU A 144 13.39 9.61 -1.09
N THR A 145 12.88 8.83 -0.15
CA THR A 145 13.31 8.88 1.25
C THR A 145 14.80 8.56 1.39
N HIS A 146 15.28 7.54 0.69
CA HIS A 146 16.72 7.21 0.68
C HIS A 146 17.56 8.31 0.06
N ALA A 147 17.12 8.91 -1.04
CA ALA A 147 17.84 10.02 -1.68
C ALA A 147 17.95 11.22 -0.74
N ILE A 148 16.86 11.60 -0.09
CA ILE A 148 16.83 12.72 0.87
C ILE A 148 17.68 12.41 2.11
N ASN A 149 17.66 11.17 2.62
CA ASN A 149 18.46 10.78 3.78
C ASN A 149 19.97 10.75 3.49
N ASN A 150 20.36 10.54 2.23
CA ASN A 150 21.77 10.56 1.81
C ASN A 150 22.23 11.95 1.33
N ALA A 151 21.34 12.92 1.24
CA ALA A 151 21.73 14.31 0.96
C ALA A 151 22.65 14.85 2.06
N LYS A 152 23.63 15.67 1.67
CA LYS A 152 24.55 16.34 2.59
C LYS A 152 23.91 17.55 3.28
N GLU A 153 22.88 18.08 2.67
CA GLU A 153 22.10 19.21 3.16
C GLU A 153 21.11 18.75 4.23
N SER A 154 20.90 19.64 5.22
CA SER A 154 19.85 19.45 6.22
C SER A 154 18.48 19.68 5.59
N VAL A 155 17.65 18.62 5.57
CA VAL A 155 16.29 18.70 5.05
C VAL A 155 15.30 18.32 6.14
N TYR A 156 14.31 19.17 6.34
CA TYR A 156 13.24 18.91 7.29
C TYR A 156 11.88 19.41 6.77
N ALA A 157 10.82 18.87 7.33
CA ALA A 157 9.46 19.38 7.16
C ALA A 157 8.81 19.52 8.53
N ALA A 158 8.11 20.62 8.74
CA ALA A 158 7.40 20.89 9.98
C ALA A 158 5.98 21.37 9.71
N ARG A 159 5.11 21.17 10.70
CA ARG A 159 3.78 21.77 10.73
C ARG A 159 3.89 23.27 11.03
N ARG A 160 2.77 23.97 10.85
CA ARG A 160 2.70 25.42 11.15
C ARG A 160 3.03 25.78 12.61
N ASP A 161 2.78 24.87 13.55
CA ASP A 161 3.13 25.02 14.96
C ASP A 161 4.60 24.72 15.26
N GLY A 162 5.39 24.39 14.25
CA GLY A 162 6.79 24.02 14.34
C GLY A 162 7.05 22.55 14.63
N THR A 163 6.03 21.72 14.83
CA THR A 163 6.21 20.30 15.07
C THR A 163 6.82 19.61 13.86
N LEU A 164 7.93 18.88 14.04
CA LEU A 164 8.60 18.18 12.96
C LEU A 164 7.73 17.02 12.44
N ILE A 165 7.59 16.96 11.11
CA ILE A 165 6.96 15.85 10.40
C ILE A 165 8.03 14.93 9.84
N PHE A 166 9.12 15.51 9.34
CA PHE A 166 10.24 14.82 8.73
C PHE A 166 11.54 15.53 9.05
N ALA A 167 12.61 14.77 9.17
CA ALA A 167 13.98 15.28 9.27
C ALA A 167 14.92 14.22 8.68
N ASN A 168 15.72 14.59 7.70
CA ASN A 168 16.70 13.69 7.12
C ASN A 168 17.87 13.42 8.07
N ARG A 169 18.70 12.45 7.71
CA ARG A 169 19.84 12.06 8.53
C ARG A 169 20.76 13.23 8.85
N GLN A 170 21.04 14.11 7.87
CA GLN A 170 21.94 15.25 8.06
C GLN A 170 21.36 16.27 9.06
N PHE A 171 20.06 16.59 8.95
CA PHE A 171 19.40 17.46 9.93
C PHE A 171 19.47 16.88 11.35
N ARG A 172 19.18 15.58 11.51
CA ARG A 172 19.24 14.90 12.81
C ARG A 172 20.64 14.94 13.40
N LEU A 173 21.69 14.71 12.60
CA LEU A 173 23.08 14.79 13.03
C LEU A 173 23.45 16.21 13.48
N ASN A 174 23.14 17.22 12.67
CA ASN A 174 23.47 18.62 12.95
C ASN A 174 22.78 19.11 14.23
N HIS A 175 21.59 18.63 14.54
CA HIS A 175 20.82 19.05 15.71
C HIS A 175 20.78 18.00 16.84
N ARG A 176 21.64 16.97 16.78
CA ARG A 176 21.79 15.92 17.82
C ARG A 176 20.45 15.22 18.16
N ILE A 177 19.60 15.05 17.18
CA ILE A 177 18.35 14.31 17.30
C ILE A 177 18.65 12.82 17.08
N ALA A 178 18.30 11.98 18.03
CA ALA A 178 18.49 10.53 17.90
C ALA A 178 17.74 9.98 16.67
N GLU A 179 18.30 8.98 15.99
CA GLU A 179 17.71 8.41 14.79
C GLU A 179 16.29 7.87 15.03
N GLN A 180 16.04 7.32 16.22
CA GLN A 180 14.74 6.75 16.61
C GLN A 180 13.85 7.74 17.37
N ALA A 181 14.24 9.02 17.48
CA ALA A 181 13.43 10.01 18.19
C ALA A 181 12.08 10.22 17.48
N ASP A 182 11.03 10.29 18.27
CA ASP A 182 9.69 10.64 17.79
C ASP A 182 9.66 12.14 17.44
N LEU A 183 9.67 12.43 16.14
CA LEU A 183 9.66 13.80 15.63
C LEU A 183 8.39 14.57 16.01
N SER A 184 7.29 13.88 16.27
CA SER A 184 6.04 14.53 16.68
C SER A 184 6.11 15.24 18.03
N GLN A 185 7.13 14.92 18.81
CA GLN A 185 7.40 15.53 20.12
C GLN A 185 8.46 16.65 20.05
N ILE A 186 9.00 16.91 18.86
CA ILE A 186 10.09 17.88 18.67
C ILE A 186 9.57 19.05 17.84
N ARG A 187 9.79 20.25 18.35
CA ARG A 187 9.53 21.47 17.60
C ARG A 187 10.83 21.96 16.98
N VAL A 188 10.79 22.38 15.72
CA VAL A 188 11.97 22.88 15.01
C VAL A 188 12.61 24.04 15.77
N PHE A 189 11.83 24.90 16.40
CA PHE A 189 12.30 26.04 17.20
C PHE A 189 13.11 25.64 18.45
N ASP A 190 12.91 24.44 18.98
CA ASP A 190 13.63 23.95 20.15
C ASP A 190 15.03 23.43 19.82
N VAL A 191 15.25 23.03 18.54
CA VAL A 191 16.48 22.38 18.09
C VAL A 191 17.35 23.28 17.20
N VAL A 192 16.73 24.17 16.42
CA VAL A 192 17.41 25.07 15.47
C VAL A 192 17.74 26.39 16.17
N GLY A 193 18.32 26.51 17.29
CA GLY A 193 18.82 27.75 17.92
C GLY A 193 17.99 29.03 17.69
N ASP A 194 18.47 30.19 18.17
CA ASP A 194 17.79 31.49 17.95
C ASP A 194 17.53 31.78 16.47
N MET A 195 16.38 31.23 15.98
CA MET A 195 15.78 31.75 14.76
C MET A 195 15.28 33.16 15.14
N THR A 196 15.98 34.15 14.70
CA THR A 196 15.59 35.52 14.86
C THR A 196 14.13 35.70 14.54
N CYS A 197 13.33 35.87 15.58
CA CYS A 197 11.90 36.14 15.61
C CYS A 197 10.97 35.09 14.97
N ILE A 198 10.19 34.44 15.82
CA ILE A 198 8.99 33.71 15.44
C ILE A 198 8.08 34.55 14.52
N GLU A 199 8.07 35.88 14.72
CA GLU A 199 7.35 36.86 13.89
C GLU A 199 7.82 36.85 12.43
N ASP A 200 9.11 36.74 12.15
CA ASP A 200 9.65 36.64 10.79
C ASP A 200 9.21 35.34 10.07
N TRP A 201 9.05 34.27 10.81
CA TRP A 201 8.52 33.02 10.26
C TRP A 201 7.05 33.13 9.91
N GLU A 202 6.24 33.74 10.75
CA GLU A 202 4.82 33.94 10.45
C GLU A 202 4.61 34.88 9.28
N GLU A 203 5.45 35.89 9.12
CA GLU A 203 5.39 36.82 8.00
C GLU A 203 5.83 36.11 6.70
N ARG A 204 6.90 35.32 6.74
CA ARG A 204 7.36 34.49 5.61
C ARG A 204 6.31 33.45 5.23
N TYR A 205 5.68 32.76 6.19
CA TYR A 205 4.58 31.83 5.93
C TYR A 205 3.37 32.53 5.30
N ARG A 206 3.07 33.74 5.69
CA ARG A 206 1.97 34.52 5.08
C ARG A 206 2.29 34.94 3.65
N SER A 207 3.55 35.13 3.31
CA SER A 207 4.00 35.51 1.95
C SER A 207 4.03 34.33 0.98
N ILE A 208 4.12 33.09 1.49
CA ILE A 208 4.11 31.86 0.67
C ILE A 208 2.66 31.51 0.34
N ARG A 209 2.27 31.70 -0.90
CA ARG A 209 1.01 31.18 -1.46
C ARG A 209 1.24 29.74 -1.95
N GLU A 210 0.15 28.99 -2.04
CA GLU A 210 0.19 27.62 -2.54
C GLU A 210 0.96 27.53 -3.89
N GLY A 211 1.97 26.66 -3.95
CA GLY A 211 2.84 26.50 -5.13
C GLY A 211 4.00 27.49 -5.25
N GLN A 212 4.20 28.40 -4.31
CA GLN A 212 5.37 29.30 -4.31
C GLN A 212 6.51 28.73 -3.45
N THR A 213 7.73 28.90 -3.94
CA THR A 213 8.97 28.59 -3.18
C THR A 213 9.64 29.87 -2.80
N LEU A 214 10.00 30.01 -1.52
CA LEU A 214 10.76 31.13 -1.01
C LEU A 214 12.22 30.71 -0.84
N ASN A 215 13.13 31.30 -1.60
CA ASN A 215 14.57 31.12 -1.44
C ASN A 215 15.12 32.26 -0.61
N PHE A 216 15.84 31.95 0.45
CA PHE A 216 16.50 32.96 1.28
C PHE A 216 17.80 32.40 1.86
N LEU A 217 18.73 33.30 2.14
CA LEU A 217 19.95 33.00 2.89
C LEU A 217 19.73 33.32 4.36
N ALA A 218 19.85 32.32 5.22
CA ALA A 218 19.75 32.50 6.66
C ALA A 218 21.00 31.99 7.38
N TYR A 219 21.48 32.77 8.32
CA TYR A 219 22.55 32.34 9.22
C TYR A 219 21.90 31.79 10.49
N GLN A 220 22.00 30.48 10.69
CA GLN A 220 21.44 29.80 11.87
C GLN A 220 22.58 29.30 12.76
N PRO A 221 22.75 29.84 13.97
CA PRO A 221 23.66 29.24 14.91
C PRO A 221 23.13 27.91 15.39
N LEU A 222 23.94 26.87 15.29
CA LEU A 222 23.59 25.58 15.89
C LEU A 222 23.58 25.74 17.41
N LYS A 223 22.53 25.30 18.07
CA LYS A 223 22.31 25.47 19.53
C LYS A 223 23.44 24.94 20.40
N HIS A 224 24.36 24.15 19.83
CA HIS A 224 25.45 23.47 20.55
C HIS A 224 26.86 23.80 20.03
N GLU A 225 26.95 24.64 19.01
CA GLU A 225 28.23 25.06 18.44
C GLU A 225 28.27 26.59 18.32
N LYS A 226 29.41 27.18 18.67
CA LYS A 226 29.63 28.61 18.50
C LYS A 226 29.81 29.06 17.04
N ASN A 227 29.71 28.09 16.10
CA ASN A 227 29.90 28.35 14.67
C ASN A 227 28.54 28.55 14.01
N THR A 228 28.39 29.67 13.35
CA THR A 228 27.22 30.00 12.52
C THR A 228 27.39 29.33 11.16
N LEU A 229 26.42 28.50 10.78
CA LEU A 229 26.35 27.95 9.43
C LEU A 229 25.43 28.82 8.57
N ALA A 230 25.83 29.08 7.34
CA ALA A 230 24.98 29.71 6.34
C ALA A 230 24.25 28.64 5.55
N PHE A 231 22.95 28.79 5.38
CA PHE A 231 22.13 27.91 4.58
C PHE A 231 21.52 28.75 3.44
N GLU A 232 21.66 28.22 2.22
CA GLU A 232 20.93 28.68 1.05
C GLU A 232 19.68 27.82 0.92
N GLY A 233 18.49 28.42 1.00
CA GLY A 233 17.19 27.73 0.95
C GLY A 233 16.43 28.02 -0.33
#